data_933ea5b0c7efd97d68d4bdf79cfe37cc
#
_entry.id   933ea5b0c7efd97d68d4bdf79cfe37cc
#
_cell.length_a   1.000
_cell.length_b   1.000
_cell.length_c   1.000
_cell.angle_alpha   90.00
_cell.angle_beta   90.00
_cell.angle_gamma   90.00
#
_symmetry.space_group_name_H-M   'P 1'
#
loop_
_entity.id
_entity.type
_entity.pdbx_description
1 polymer ?
#
loop_
_entity_poly.entity_id
_entity_poly.type
_entity_poly.pdbx_seq_one_letter_code
_entity_poly.pdbx_strand_id
1 'polypeptide(L)'
;MDHLEVLREKIGRLRDEIAHIQELNDLYRRHRVNETDAQVAHGLRHERLQAIQQELSRLSALGRKVQSIEEIKEQHRSRLHLVKKVS
;
A
#
# COMPACT_ATOMS: atom_id res chain seq x y z
N MET A 1 -5.13 12.15 -13.70
CA MET A 1 -4.38 11.22 -12.81
C MET A 1 -4.99 9.85 -12.87
N ASP A 2 -4.16 8.86 -13.12
CA ASP A 2 -4.56 7.47 -13.13
C ASP A 2 -4.77 6.99 -11.69
N HIS A 3 -5.84 6.24 -11.44
CA HIS A 3 -6.14 5.67 -10.13
C HIS A 3 -5.01 4.76 -9.64
N LEU A 4 -4.36 4.03 -10.55
CA LEU A 4 -3.22 3.17 -10.20
C LEU A 4 -2.01 3.98 -9.75
N GLU A 5 -1.76 5.15 -10.32
CA GLU A 5 -0.68 6.03 -9.87
C GLU A 5 -0.91 6.52 -8.46
N VAL A 6 -2.13 6.95 -8.14
CA VAL A 6 -2.50 7.40 -6.79
C VAL A 6 -2.29 6.28 -5.78
N LEU A 7 -2.70 5.05 -6.11
CA LEU A 7 -2.51 3.88 -5.26
C LEU A 7 -1.03 3.56 -5.06
N ARG A 8 -0.22 3.62 -6.12
CA ARG A 8 1.22 3.39 -6.04
C ARG A 8 1.92 4.41 -5.14
N GLU A 9 1.55 5.68 -5.25
CA GLU A 9 2.07 6.73 -4.39
C GLU A 9 1.74 6.49 -2.92
N LYS A 10 0.49 6.14 -2.63
CA LYS A 10 0.06 5.82 -1.27
C LYS A 10 0.83 4.62 -0.71
N ILE A 11 0.95 3.56 -1.48
CA ILE A 11 1.70 2.36 -1.09
C ILE A 11 3.17 2.72 -0.84
N GLY A 12 3.77 3.52 -1.72
CA GLY A 12 5.15 3.98 -1.56
C GLY A 12 5.37 4.74 -0.26
N ARG A 13 4.47 5.66 0.07
CA ARG A 13 4.53 6.42 1.33
C ARG A 13 4.42 5.52 2.55
N LEU A 14 3.51 4.55 2.51
CA LEU A 14 3.34 3.61 3.61
C LEU A 14 4.57 2.71 3.78
N ARG A 15 5.19 2.28 2.69
CA ARG A 15 6.45 1.51 2.72
C ARG A 15 7.60 2.33 3.32
N ASP A 16 7.69 3.60 2.96
CA ASP A 16 8.69 4.51 3.52
C ASP A 16 8.48 4.70 5.02
N GLU A 17 7.23 4.83 5.45
CA GLU A 17 6.89 4.91 6.87
C GLU A 17 7.28 3.64 7.62
N ILE A 18 7.01 2.47 7.04
CA ILE A 18 7.43 1.17 7.61
C ILE A 18 8.94 1.13 7.79
N ALA A 19 9.70 1.51 6.77
CA ALA A 19 11.16 1.52 6.83
C ALA A 19 11.67 2.43 7.94
N HIS A 20 11.09 3.61 8.09
CA HIS A 20 11.42 4.56 9.15
C HIS A 20 11.10 3.99 10.54
N ILE A 21 9.93 3.39 10.70
CA ILE A 21 9.54 2.75 11.98
C ILE A 21 10.49 1.59 12.33
N GLN A 22 10.84 0.76 11.35
CA GLN A 22 11.77 -0.35 11.56
C GLN A 22 13.14 0.15 12.01
N GLU A 23 13.62 1.24 11.43
CA GLU A 23 14.86 1.88 11.83
C GLU A 23 14.81 2.36 13.28
N LEU A 24 13.72 3.02 13.68
CA LEU A 24 13.51 3.46 15.06
C LEU A 24 13.42 2.28 16.03
N ASN A 25 12.77 1.19 15.63
CA ASN A 25 12.67 -0.02 16.43
C ASN A 25 14.05 -0.69 16.63
N ASP A 26 14.90 -0.68 15.59
CA ASP A 26 16.27 -1.19 15.69
C ASP A 26 17.10 -0.36 16.64
N LEU A 27 16.99 0.96 16.60
CA LEU A 27 17.68 1.85 17.54
C LEU A 27 17.20 1.60 18.98
N TYR A 28 15.91 1.41 19.19
CA TYR A 28 15.34 1.07 20.49
C TYR A 28 15.94 -0.22 21.04
N ARG A 29 16.03 -1.28 20.21
CA ARG A 29 16.59 -2.57 20.62
C ARG A 29 18.09 -2.48 20.93
N ARG A 30 18.84 -1.73 20.14
CA ARG A 30 20.30 -1.59 20.31
C ARG A 30 20.66 -0.85 21.59
N HIS A 31 19.92 0.17 21.92
CA HIS A 31 20.22 1.02 23.08
C HIS A 31 19.61 0.52 24.38
N ARG A 32 18.74 -0.49 24.35
CA ARG A 32 18.07 -1.08 25.52
C ARG A 32 17.54 0.00 26.48
N VAL A 33 16.89 1.00 25.93
CA VAL A 33 16.37 2.13 26.71
C VAL A 33 15.14 1.64 27.48
N ASN A 34 15.22 1.66 28.82
CA ASN A 34 14.13 1.25 29.69
C ASN A 34 13.28 2.43 30.19
N GLU A 35 13.39 3.57 29.54
CA GLU A 35 12.57 4.74 29.86
C GLU A 35 11.12 4.50 29.46
N THR A 36 10.20 4.92 30.31
CA THR A 36 8.76 4.74 30.08
C THR A 36 8.32 5.37 28.75
N ASP A 37 8.83 6.57 28.45
CA ASP A 37 8.50 7.27 27.20
C ASP A 37 8.96 6.48 25.96
N ALA A 38 10.14 5.86 26.03
CA ALA A 38 10.66 5.02 24.95
C ALA A 38 9.83 3.76 24.76
N GLN A 39 9.36 3.14 25.86
CA GLN A 39 8.49 1.97 25.82
C GLN A 39 7.11 2.33 25.21
N VAL A 40 6.55 3.46 25.59
CA VAL A 40 5.27 3.95 25.04
C VAL A 40 5.43 4.23 23.54
N ALA A 41 6.50 4.92 23.14
CA ALA A 41 6.78 5.18 21.73
C ALA A 41 6.93 3.91 20.90
N HIS A 42 7.60 2.90 21.46
CA HIS A 42 7.75 1.58 20.82
C HIS A 42 6.39 0.90 20.64
N GLY A 43 5.54 0.93 21.65
CA GLY A 43 4.18 0.38 21.58
C GLY A 43 3.33 1.08 20.53
N LEU A 44 3.40 2.41 20.46
CA LEU A 44 2.68 3.20 19.45
C LEU A 44 3.17 2.88 18.03
N ARG A 45 4.48 2.68 17.85
CA ARG A 45 5.02 2.27 16.55
C ARG A 45 4.53 0.89 16.14
N HIS A 46 4.41 -0.03 17.11
CA HIS A 46 3.86 -1.37 16.84
C HIS A 46 2.41 -1.30 16.37
N GLU A 47 1.57 -0.51 17.05
CA GLU A 47 0.19 -0.27 16.65
C GLU A 47 0.12 0.35 15.25
N ARG A 48 1.00 1.32 14.98
CA ARG A 48 1.05 1.98 13.67
C ARG A 48 1.43 0.99 12.57
N LEU A 49 2.40 0.10 12.82
CA LEU A 49 2.77 -0.95 11.85
C LEU A 49 1.59 -1.86 11.52
N GLN A 50 0.80 -2.27 12.52
CA GLN A 50 -0.39 -3.08 12.29
C GLN A 50 -1.42 -2.33 11.44
N ALA A 51 -1.65 -1.06 11.73
CA ALA A 51 -2.56 -0.22 10.96
C ALA A 51 -2.10 -0.07 9.51
N ILE A 52 -0.80 0.12 9.29
CA ILE A 52 -0.21 0.21 7.94
C ILE A 52 -0.38 -1.10 7.18
N GLN A 53 -0.14 -2.25 7.83
CA GLN A 53 -0.31 -3.56 7.21
C GLN A 53 -1.75 -3.77 6.75
N GLN A 54 -2.72 -3.40 7.56
CA GLN A 54 -4.14 -3.46 7.22
C GLN A 54 -4.46 -2.55 6.04
N GLU A 55 -3.94 -1.32 6.06
CA GLU A 55 -4.13 -0.35 4.97
C GLU A 55 -3.51 -0.85 3.66
N LEU A 56 -2.29 -1.41 3.71
CA LEU A 56 -1.64 -1.99 2.53
C LEU A 56 -2.44 -3.14 1.95
N SER A 57 -3.00 -4.01 2.79
CA SER A 57 -3.86 -5.11 2.35
C SER A 57 -5.10 -4.59 1.64
N ARG A 58 -5.72 -3.55 2.20
CA ARG A 58 -6.89 -2.91 1.60
C ARG A 58 -6.56 -2.27 0.26
N LEU A 59 -5.45 -1.54 0.17
CA LEU A 59 -5.00 -0.88 -1.06
C LEU A 59 -4.61 -1.89 -2.14
N SER A 60 -3.98 -3.00 -1.77
CA SER A 60 -3.65 -4.08 -2.70
C SER A 60 -4.90 -4.72 -3.29
N ALA A 61 -5.90 -4.98 -2.47
CA ALA A 61 -7.19 -5.51 -2.93
C ALA A 61 -7.89 -4.54 -3.87
N LEU A 62 -7.84 -3.25 -3.56
CA LEU A 62 -8.42 -2.19 -4.39
C LEU A 62 -7.69 -2.09 -5.73
N GLY A 63 -6.36 -2.16 -5.73
CA GLY A 63 -5.54 -2.15 -6.94
C GLY A 63 -5.85 -3.30 -7.88
N ARG A 64 -6.02 -4.52 -7.34
CA ARG A 64 -6.42 -5.69 -8.13
C ARG A 64 -7.80 -5.50 -8.75
N LYS A 65 -8.73 -4.91 -8.01
CA LYS A 65 -10.08 -4.64 -8.49
C LYS A 65 -10.08 -3.63 -9.62
N VAL A 66 -9.30 -2.55 -9.50
CA VAL A 66 -9.14 -1.52 -10.56
C VAL A 66 -8.51 -2.13 -11.81
N GLN A 67 -7.47 -2.95 -11.67
CA GLN A 67 -6.86 -3.67 -12.79
C GLN A 67 -7.85 -4.57 -13.51
N SER A 68 -8.64 -5.35 -12.78
CA SER A 68 -9.67 -6.21 -13.35
C SER A 68 -10.69 -5.43 -14.16
N ILE A 69 -11.13 -4.27 -13.67
CA ILE A 69 -12.07 -3.41 -14.37
C ILE A 69 -11.44 -2.87 -15.67
N GLU A 70 -10.19 -2.44 -15.62
CA GLU A 70 -9.46 -1.95 -16.79
C GLU A 70 -9.27 -3.04 -17.85
N GLU A 71 -8.92 -4.26 -17.43
CA GLU A 71 -8.82 -5.41 -18.32
C GLU A 71 -10.14 -5.74 -19.01
N ILE A 72 -11.23 -5.72 -18.27
CA ILE A 72 -12.57 -5.94 -18.80
C ILE A 72 -12.92 -4.87 -19.83
N LYS A 73 -12.65 -3.61 -19.54
CA LYS A 73 -12.88 -2.50 -20.46
C LYS A 73 -12.07 -2.65 -21.75
N GLU A 74 -10.81 -3.05 -21.63
CA GLU A 74 -9.94 -3.26 -22.78
C GLU A 74 -10.41 -4.41 -23.65
N GLN A 75 -10.81 -5.54 -23.07
CA GLN A 75 -11.40 -6.66 -23.78
C GLN A 75 -12.69 -6.24 -24.51
N HIS A 76 -13.51 -5.42 -23.88
CA HIS A 76 -14.73 -4.91 -24.48
C HIS A 76 -14.42 -4.00 -25.69
N ARG A 77 -13.42 -3.12 -25.58
CA ARG A 77 -12.96 -2.28 -26.70
C ARG A 77 -12.47 -3.13 -27.86
N SER A 78 -11.69 -4.18 -27.59
CA SER A 78 -11.19 -5.09 -28.60
C SER A 78 -12.32 -5.79 -29.35
N ARG A 79 -13.36 -6.22 -28.66
CA ARG A 79 -14.55 -6.82 -29.28
C ARG A 79 -15.29 -5.83 -30.16
N LEU A 80 -15.47 -4.60 -29.71
CA LEU A 80 -16.12 -3.54 -30.50
C LEU A 80 -15.31 -3.24 -31.76
N HIS A 81 -14.00 -3.23 -31.64
CA HIS A 81 -13.09 -2.99 -32.77
C HIS A 81 -13.19 -4.11 -33.81
N LEU A 82 -13.25 -5.37 -33.38
CA LEU A 82 -13.43 -6.53 -34.27
C LEU A 82 -14.77 -6.48 -34.99
N VAL A 83 -15.85 -6.10 -34.32
CA VAL A 83 -17.20 -5.95 -34.92
C VAL A 83 -17.16 -4.88 -36.00
N LYS A 84 -16.47 -3.77 -35.78
CA LYS A 84 -16.30 -2.71 -36.81
C LYS A 84 -15.54 -3.19 -38.03
N LYS A 85 -14.54 -4.06 -37.87
CA LYS A 85 -13.78 -4.65 -38.98
C LYS A 85 -14.60 -5.60 -39.84
N VAL A 86 -15.51 -6.31 -39.24
CA VAL A 86 -16.36 -7.31 -39.92
C VAL A 86 -17.49 -6.63 -40.67
N SER A 87 -17.95 -5.49 -40.19
CA SER A 87 -19.00 -4.72 -40.86
C SER A 87 -18.43 -3.77 -41.89
#